data_555fad4d37e8a5f4ce08ab9e801243c2
#
_entry.id   555fad4d37e8a5f4ce08ab9e801243c2
#
_cell.length_a   1.000
_cell.length_b   1.000
_cell.length_c   1.000
_cell.angle_alpha   90.00
_cell.angle_beta   90.00
_cell.angle_gamma   90.00
#
_symmetry.space_group_name_H-M   'P 1'
#
loop_
_entity.id
_entity.type
_entity.pdbx_description
1 polymer ?
#
loop_
_entity_poly.entity_id
_entity_poly.type
_entity_poly.pdbx_seq_one_letter_code
_entity_poly.pdbx_strand_id
1 'polypeptide(L)'
;ANYLRLGANALGILDSLAAPIEYALYYWNRKSELSCDRCAALVTSPEVVARVMSRLAGGPKSITENINNNEWAKQADEYDRIYNSNLWNKALQISVIMGMSHPFAAVRVREILRWKDSQQYRNFKPLLLPSSQANYCSNCGKITNEDWMFCKHCGNKLK
;
A
#
# COMPACT_ATOMS: atom_id res chain seq x y z
N ALA A 1 -50.56 -14.45 5.72
CA ALA A 1 -49.59 -14.97 4.71
C ALA A 1 -49.00 -13.89 3.83
N ASN A 2 -49.71 -12.76 3.56
CA ASN A 2 -49.22 -11.71 2.63
C ASN A 2 -48.16 -10.81 3.26
N TYR A 3 -48.16 -10.56 4.55
CA TYR A 3 -47.20 -9.71 5.24
C TYR A 3 -45.77 -10.30 5.27
N LEU A 4 -45.67 -11.63 5.40
CA LEU A 4 -44.37 -12.33 5.35
C LEU A 4 -43.72 -12.27 3.94
N ARG A 5 -44.54 -12.34 2.89
CA ARG A 5 -44.07 -12.20 1.52
C ARG A 5 -43.62 -10.76 1.20
N LEU A 6 -44.34 -9.75 1.71
CA LEU A 6 -43.94 -8.35 1.55
C LEU A 6 -42.62 -8.06 2.25
N GLY A 7 -42.45 -8.58 3.48
CA GLY A 7 -41.19 -8.45 4.23
C GLY A 7 -40.01 -9.13 3.51
N ALA A 8 -40.18 -10.34 2.99
CA ALA A 8 -39.13 -11.04 2.24
C ALA A 8 -38.77 -10.33 0.95
N ASN A 9 -39.74 -9.75 0.23
CA ASN A 9 -39.46 -8.97 -0.99
C ASN A 9 -38.77 -7.63 -0.66
N ALA A 10 -39.14 -6.96 0.40
CA ALA A 10 -38.49 -5.73 0.85
C ALA A 10 -37.03 -5.98 1.28
N LEU A 11 -36.74 -7.08 2.00
CA LEU A 11 -35.39 -7.48 2.36
C LEU A 11 -34.56 -7.82 1.13
N GLY A 12 -35.10 -8.53 0.15
CA GLY A 12 -34.41 -8.84 -1.10
C GLY A 12 -34.10 -7.60 -1.95
N ILE A 13 -34.97 -6.59 -1.95
CA ILE A 13 -34.71 -5.30 -2.59
C ILE A 13 -33.62 -4.54 -1.87
N LEU A 14 -33.65 -4.52 -0.53
CA LEU A 14 -32.59 -3.87 0.27
C LEU A 14 -31.23 -4.52 0.04
N ASP A 15 -31.13 -5.84 0.00
CA ASP A 15 -29.92 -6.58 -0.30
C ASP A 15 -29.39 -6.25 -1.72
N SER A 16 -30.30 -6.18 -2.70
CA SER A 16 -29.91 -5.85 -4.09
C SER A 16 -29.42 -4.40 -4.23
N LEU A 17 -29.89 -3.48 -3.40
CA LEU A 17 -29.40 -2.10 -3.37
C LEU A 17 -28.14 -1.93 -2.51
N ALA A 18 -27.95 -2.77 -1.49
CA ALA A 18 -26.77 -2.72 -0.62
C ALA A 18 -25.51 -3.27 -1.31
N ALA A 19 -25.64 -4.31 -2.13
CA ALA A 19 -24.50 -4.96 -2.78
C ALA A 19 -23.64 -4.01 -3.63
N PRO A 20 -24.17 -3.13 -4.49
CA PRO A 20 -23.37 -2.17 -5.25
C PRO A 20 -22.60 -1.19 -4.35
N ILE A 21 -23.20 -0.78 -3.24
CA ILE A 21 -22.56 0.11 -2.25
C ILE A 21 -21.39 -0.61 -1.56
N GLU A 22 -21.62 -1.84 -1.13
CA GLU A 22 -20.58 -2.68 -0.52
C GLU A 22 -19.40 -2.88 -1.46
N TYR A 23 -19.66 -3.22 -2.73
CA TYR A 23 -18.59 -3.37 -3.74
C TYR A 23 -17.83 -2.06 -3.99
N ALA A 24 -18.53 -0.92 -4.00
CA ALA A 24 -17.89 0.38 -4.10
C ALA A 24 -16.99 0.68 -2.90
N LEU A 25 -17.42 0.32 -1.69
CA LEU A 25 -16.63 0.45 -0.47
C LEU A 25 -15.40 -0.46 -0.48
N TYR A 26 -15.52 -1.71 -0.91
CA TYR A 26 -14.37 -2.60 -1.07
C TYR A 26 -13.39 -2.09 -2.13
N TYR A 27 -13.89 -1.58 -3.25
CA TYR A 27 -13.04 -0.96 -4.25
C TYR A 27 -12.27 0.23 -3.70
N TRP A 28 -12.97 1.13 -3.00
CA TRP A 28 -12.36 2.29 -2.35
C TRP A 28 -11.32 1.87 -1.30
N ASN A 29 -11.64 0.88 -0.47
CA ASN A 29 -10.71 0.36 0.54
C ASN A 29 -9.42 -0.19 -0.08
N ARG A 30 -9.53 -0.99 -1.16
CA ARG A 30 -8.35 -1.46 -1.90
C ARG A 30 -7.50 -0.31 -2.45
N LYS A 31 -8.12 0.76 -2.93
CA LYS A 31 -7.40 1.94 -3.43
C LYS A 31 -6.74 2.74 -2.30
N SER A 32 -7.40 2.86 -1.15
CA SER A 32 -6.84 3.54 0.01
C SER A 32 -5.59 2.83 0.54
N GLU A 33 -5.57 1.49 0.55
CA GLU A 33 -4.37 0.74 0.96
C GLU A 33 -3.16 1.01 0.06
N LEU A 34 -3.35 1.08 -1.27
CA LEU A 34 -2.28 1.46 -2.17
C LEU A 34 -1.77 2.89 -1.91
N SER A 35 -2.64 3.79 -1.47
CA SER A 35 -2.25 5.15 -1.07
C SER A 35 -1.48 5.14 0.26
N CYS A 36 -1.90 4.33 1.22
CA CYS A 36 -1.18 4.13 2.49
C CYS A 36 0.23 3.56 2.24
N ASP A 37 0.36 2.58 1.34
CA ASP A 37 1.66 2.03 0.95
C ASP A 37 2.58 3.09 0.36
N ARG A 38 2.06 4.00 -0.48
CA ARG A 38 2.82 5.13 -1.01
C ARG A 38 3.27 6.10 0.08
N CYS A 39 2.39 6.42 1.03
CA CYS A 39 2.77 7.24 2.19
C CYS A 39 3.86 6.57 3.03
N ALA A 40 3.74 5.28 3.31
CA ALA A 40 4.76 4.52 4.02
C ALA A 40 6.10 4.51 3.27
N ALA A 41 6.07 4.38 1.94
CA ALA A 41 7.27 4.39 1.10
C ALA A 41 7.94 5.77 1.01
N LEU A 42 7.20 6.84 1.15
CA LEU A 42 7.77 8.19 1.24
C LEU A 42 8.58 8.38 2.54
N VAL A 43 8.06 7.86 3.65
CA VAL A 43 8.72 7.95 4.97
C VAL A 43 9.90 6.97 5.09
N THR A 44 9.76 5.78 4.52
CA THR A 44 10.78 4.73 4.55
C THR A 44 11.47 4.59 3.18
N SER A 45 11.12 3.54 2.46
CA SER A 45 11.43 3.36 1.03
C SER A 45 10.46 2.34 0.41
N PRO A 46 10.29 2.36 -0.94
CA PRO A 46 9.50 1.37 -1.65
C PRO A 46 9.95 -0.07 -1.40
N GLU A 47 11.25 -0.29 -1.26
CA GLU A 47 11.85 -1.60 -0.98
C GLU A 47 11.49 -2.12 0.41
N VAL A 48 11.45 -1.23 1.40
CA VAL A 48 11.03 -1.58 2.76
C VAL A 48 9.56 -1.98 2.77
N VAL A 49 8.70 -1.21 2.11
CA VAL A 49 7.26 -1.53 2.00
C VAL A 49 7.07 -2.86 1.28
N ALA A 50 7.74 -3.08 0.14
CA ALA A 50 7.68 -4.35 -0.60
C ALA A 50 8.10 -5.54 0.28
N ARG A 51 9.17 -5.41 1.06
CA ARG A 51 9.63 -6.45 2.00
C ARG A 51 8.63 -6.72 3.11
N VAL A 52 7.99 -5.69 3.66
CA VAL A 52 6.93 -5.86 4.66
C VAL A 52 5.75 -6.62 4.07
N MET A 53 5.31 -6.27 2.86
CA MET A 53 4.22 -6.98 2.17
C MET A 53 4.57 -8.45 1.90
N SER A 54 5.81 -8.74 1.49
CA SER A 54 6.29 -10.11 1.29
C SER A 54 6.23 -10.92 2.59
N ARG A 55 6.59 -10.32 3.72
CA ARG A 55 6.52 -10.99 5.03
C ARG A 55 5.09 -11.25 5.48
N LEU A 56 4.21 -10.27 5.27
CA LEU A 56 2.79 -10.43 5.63
C LEU A 56 2.11 -11.54 4.83
N ALA A 57 2.50 -11.73 3.57
CA ALA A 57 1.94 -12.77 2.69
C ALA A 57 2.65 -14.12 2.80
N GLY A 58 3.97 -14.11 3.00
CA GLY A 58 4.81 -15.31 2.92
C GLY A 58 5.20 -15.95 4.26
N GLY A 59 4.81 -15.34 5.39
CA GLY A 59 5.08 -15.90 6.72
C GLY A 59 6.46 -15.55 7.29
N PRO A 60 7.11 -16.48 8.02
CA PRO A 60 8.28 -16.19 8.84
C PRO A 60 9.49 -15.70 8.04
N LYS A 61 10.38 -14.99 8.72
CA LYS A 61 11.59 -14.39 8.14
C LYS A 61 12.46 -15.41 7.39
N SER A 62 12.59 -16.63 7.91
CA SER A 62 13.37 -17.70 7.30
C SER A 62 12.95 -18.06 5.87
N ILE A 63 11.66 -17.88 5.54
CA ILE A 63 11.12 -18.13 4.20
C ILE A 63 11.21 -16.86 3.35
N THR A 64 10.88 -15.72 3.94
CA THR A 64 10.67 -14.45 3.21
C THR A 64 11.95 -13.64 3.02
N GLU A 65 13.03 -13.97 3.72
CA GLU A 65 14.30 -13.21 3.63
C GLU A 65 14.92 -13.27 2.23
N ASN A 66 14.73 -14.39 1.54
CA ASN A 66 15.29 -14.64 0.20
C ASN A 66 14.31 -14.37 -0.95
N ILE A 67 13.11 -13.83 -0.66
CA ILE A 67 12.14 -13.49 -1.72
C ILE A 67 12.66 -12.32 -2.55
N ASN A 68 12.81 -12.57 -3.84
CA ASN A 68 13.03 -11.50 -4.80
C ASN A 68 11.72 -10.77 -5.09
N ASN A 69 11.55 -9.59 -4.51
CA ASN A 69 10.33 -8.81 -4.64
C ASN A 69 9.99 -8.43 -6.10
N ASN A 70 11.00 -8.27 -6.97
CA ASN A 70 10.76 -7.98 -8.38
C ASN A 70 10.19 -9.19 -9.12
N GLU A 71 10.71 -10.38 -8.83
CA GLU A 71 10.15 -11.63 -9.40
C GLU A 71 8.76 -11.90 -8.85
N TRP A 72 8.55 -11.61 -7.59
CA TRP A 72 7.22 -11.77 -6.99
C TRP A 72 6.20 -10.79 -7.58
N ALA A 73 6.59 -9.56 -7.86
CA ALA A 73 5.75 -8.57 -8.54
C ALA A 73 5.31 -9.03 -9.94
N LYS A 74 6.16 -9.78 -10.66
CA LYS A 74 5.81 -10.34 -11.99
C LYS A 74 4.65 -11.32 -11.92
N GLN A 75 4.45 -12.01 -10.79
CA GLN A 75 3.28 -12.89 -10.61
C GLN A 75 1.96 -12.11 -10.70
N ALA A 76 1.94 -10.85 -10.25
CA ALA A 76 0.77 -10.01 -10.40
C ALA A 76 0.51 -9.59 -11.86
N ASP A 77 1.55 -9.43 -12.67
CA ASP A 77 1.42 -9.16 -14.11
C ASP A 77 0.92 -10.39 -14.86
N GLU A 78 1.44 -11.58 -14.50
CA GLU A 78 0.97 -12.84 -15.07
C GLU A 78 -0.50 -13.11 -14.72
N TYR A 79 -0.88 -12.84 -13.47
CA TYR A 79 -2.27 -12.91 -13.03
C TYR A 79 -3.17 -12.02 -13.91
N ASP A 80 -2.80 -10.75 -14.08
CA ASP A 80 -3.56 -9.82 -14.93
C ASP A 80 -3.61 -10.29 -16.39
N ARG A 81 -2.53 -10.87 -16.92
CA ARG A 81 -2.47 -11.42 -18.28
C ARG A 81 -3.43 -12.59 -18.47
N ILE A 82 -3.46 -13.54 -17.54
CA ILE A 82 -4.35 -14.70 -17.61
C ILE A 82 -5.82 -14.25 -17.60
N TYR A 83 -6.18 -13.35 -16.71
CA TYR A 83 -7.57 -12.90 -16.58
C TYR A 83 -8.03 -11.97 -17.70
N ASN A 84 -7.12 -11.24 -18.35
CA ASN A 84 -7.45 -10.43 -19.51
C ASN A 84 -7.44 -11.22 -20.84
N SER A 85 -7.10 -12.51 -20.82
CA SER A 85 -7.01 -13.34 -22.04
C SER A 85 -8.36 -13.59 -22.73
N ASN A 86 -9.46 -13.62 -21.98
CA ASN A 86 -10.82 -13.74 -22.52
C ASN A 86 -11.87 -13.16 -21.56
N LEU A 87 -13.10 -12.97 -22.09
CA LEU A 87 -14.20 -12.37 -21.34
C LEU A 87 -14.64 -13.20 -20.13
N TRP A 88 -14.56 -14.52 -20.23
CA TRP A 88 -14.93 -15.41 -19.12
C TRP A 88 -13.96 -15.29 -17.95
N ASN A 89 -12.66 -15.34 -18.22
CA ASN A 89 -11.64 -15.16 -17.20
C ASN A 89 -11.73 -13.78 -16.54
N LYS A 90 -12.03 -12.74 -17.32
CA LYS A 90 -12.25 -11.40 -16.82
C LYS A 90 -13.48 -11.31 -15.90
N ALA A 91 -14.57 -11.98 -16.23
CA ALA A 91 -15.75 -12.03 -15.40
C ALA A 91 -15.47 -12.78 -14.07
N LEU A 92 -14.73 -13.89 -14.11
CA LEU A 92 -14.30 -14.62 -12.92
C LEU A 92 -13.38 -13.76 -12.04
N GLN A 93 -12.42 -13.05 -12.63
CA GLN A 93 -11.56 -12.12 -11.87
C GLN A 93 -12.39 -11.06 -11.14
N ILE A 94 -13.33 -10.44 -11.86
CA ILE A 94 -14.19 -9.42 -11.27
C ILE A 94 -14.98 -10.01 -10.10
N SER A 95 -15.58 -11.19 -10.24
CA SER A 95 -16.36 -11.82 -9.17
C SER A 95 -15.53 -12.13 -7.92
N VAL A 96 -14.28 -12.58 -8.09
CA VAL A 96 -13.36 -12.83 -6.98
C VAL A 96 -12.93 -11.53 -6.31
N ILE A 97 -12.53 -10.53 -7.11
CA ILE A 97 -12.03 -9.25 -6.57
C ILE A 97 -13.14 -8.42 -5.91
N MET A 98 -14.37 -8.51 -6.41
CA MET A 98 -15.50 -7.73 -5.86
C MET A 98 -15.74 -8.00 -4.37
N GLY A 99 -15.59 -9.26 -3.92
CA GLY A 99 -15.74 -9.63 -2.53
C GLY A 99 -14.51 -9.42 -1.64
N MET A 100 -13.40 -8.92 -2.19
CA MET A 100 -12.16 -8.71 -1.44
C MET A 100 -12.05 -7.29 -0.89
N SER A 101 -11.85 -7.18 0.42
CA SER A 101 -11.58 -5.89 1.09
C SER A 101 -10.14 -5.40 0.89
N HIS A 102 -9.19 -6.31 0.65
CA HIS A 102 -7.76 -6.02 0.53
C HIS A 102 -7.21 -6.42 -0.85
N PRO A 103 -6.27 -5.67 -1.44
CA PRO A 103 -5.57 -6.11 -2.63
C PRO A 103 -4.65 -7.29 -2.32
N PHE A 104 -4.39 -8.16 -3.29
CA PHE A 104 -3.35 -9.18 -3.16
C PHE A 104 -1.99 -8.54 -2.86
N ALA A 105 -1.23 -9.15 -1.97
CA ALA A 105 0.07 -8.62 -1.56
C ALA A 105 1.05 -8.48 -2.74
N ALA A 106 1.05 -9.42 -3.71
CA ALA A 106 1.84 -9.31 -4.93
C ALA A 106 1.46 -8.10 -5.78
N VAL A 107 0.17 -7.74 -5.85
CA VAL A 107 -0.31 -6.52 -6.51
C VAL A 107 0.20 -5.28 -5.79
N ARG A 108 0.17 -5.25 -4.46
CA ARG A 108 0.69 -4.14 -3.65
C ARG A 108 2.18 -3.94 -3.88
N VAL A 109 2.97 -5.02 -3.87
CA VAL A 109 4.41 -4.98 -4.17
C VAL A 109 4.66 -4.45 -5.58
N ARG A 110 3.94 -4.95 -6.58
CA ARG A 110 4.05 -4.45 -7.96
C ARG A 110 3.76 -2.94 -8.05
N GLU A 111 2.66 -2.50 -7.47
CA GLU A 111 2.24 -1.10 -7.54
C GLU A 111 3.22 -0.16 -6.84
N ILE A 112 3.79 -0.57 -5.71
CA ILE A 112 4.76 0.27 -5.00
C ILE A 112 6.11 0.34 -5.75
N LEU A 113 6.57 -0.77 -6.35
CA LEU A 113 7.79 -0.79 -7.14
C LEU A 113 7.63 0.03 -8.44
N ARG A 114 6.48 -0.07 -9.13
CA ARG A 114 6.17 0.79 -10.29
C ARG A 114 6.09 2.26 -9.91
N TRP A 115 5.49 2.56 -8.76
CA TRP A 115 5.38 3.95 -8.30
C TRP A 115 6.74 4.56 -7.96
N LYS A 116 7.71 3.79 -7.48
CA LYS A 116 9.10 4.21 -7.28
C LYS A 116 9.70 4.88 -8.51
N ASP A 117 9.40 4.37 -9.70
CA ASP A 117 9.94 4.88 -10.96
C ASP A 117 9.12 6.06 -11.52
N SER A 118 8.02 6.43 -10.85
CA SER A 118 7.13 7.50 -11.29
C SER A 118 7.71 8.90 -11.02
N GLN A 119 7.26 9.87 -11.82
CA GLN A 119 7.57 11.28 -11.58
C GLN A 119 7.00 11.76 -10.24
N GLN A 120 5.86 11.23 -9.82
CA GLN A 120 5.25 11.58 -8.53
C GLN A 120 6.17 11.24 -7.35
N TYR A 121 6.74 10.03 -7.32
CA TYR A 121 7.68 9.66 -6.26
C TYR A 121 8.90 10.57 -6.24
N ARG A 122 9.48 10.86 -7.39
CA ARG A 122 10.63 11.77 -7.52
C ARG A 122 10.32 13.19 -7.04
N ASN A 123 9.09 13.65 -7.22
CA ASN A 123 8.68 14.98 -6.78
C ASN A 123 8.39 15.04 -5.27
N PHE A 124 7.77 14.01 -4.71
CA PHE A 124 7.37 14.01 -3.30
C PHE A 124 8.50 13.62 -2.34
N LYS A 125 9.39 12.70 -2.74
CA LYS A 125 10.46 12.20 -1.88
C LYS A 125 11.36 13.30 -1.29
N PRO A 126 11.83 14.29 -2.06
CA PRO A 126 12.64 15.38 -1.52
C PRO A 126 11.90 16.30 -0.54
N LEU A 127 10.56 16.42 -0.67
CA LEU A 127 9.76 17.29 0.20
C LEU A 127 9.62 16.75 1.63
N LEU A 128 9.73 15.43 1.79
CA LEU A 128 9.53 14.76 3.09
C LEU A 128 10.84 14.38 3.77
N LEU A 129 11.90 14.24 3.01
CA LEU A 129 13.22 14.15 3.61
C LEU A 129 13.66 15.57 3.92
N PRO A 130 13.93 15.91 5.19
CA PRO A 130 14.74 17.07 5.47
C PRO A 130 15.98 16.92 4.58
N SER A 131 16.35 17.98 3.89
CA SER A 131 17.55 18.01 3.04
C SER A 131 18.61 17.15 3.72
N SER A 132 19.28 16.27 2.99
CA SER A 132 20.24 15.27 3.48
C SER A 132 21.40 15.83 4.34
N GLN A 133 21.25 17.02 4.87
CA GLN A 133 22.14 17.80 5.72
C GLN A 133 21.49 18.27 7.03
N ALA A 134 20.32 17.77 7.40
CA ALA A 134 19.82 18.06 8.76
C ALA A 134 20.64 17.22 9.75
N ASN A 135 21.75 17.77 10.20
CA ASN A 135 22.52 17.22 11.30
C ASN A 135 21.70 17.36 12.59
N TYR A 136 21.58 16.29 13.35
CA TYR A 136 20.89 16.29 14.64
C TYR A 136 21.91 16.25 15.76
N CYS A 137 21.65 17.00 16.83
CA CYS A 137 22.46 16.91 18.02
C CYS A 137 22.31 15.54 18.68
N SER A 138 23.42 14.83 18.88
CA SER A 138 23.44 13.49 19.50
C SER A 138 22.95 13.49 20.97
N ASN A 139 22.96 14.64 21.65
CA ASN A 139 22.52 14.76 23.02
C ASN A 139 21.04 15.12 23.19
N CYS A 140 20.51 16.08 22.39
CA CYS A 140 19.11 16.56 22.55
C CYS A 140 18.20 16.28 21.37
N GLY A 141 18.69 15.66 20.28
CA GLY A 141 17.92 15.27 19.08
C GLY A 141 17.42 16.44 18.23
N LYS A 142 17.73 17.71 18.58
CA LYS A 142 17.29 18.87 17.80
C LYS A 142 18.18 19.08 16.56
N ILE A 143 17.59 19.65 15.51
CA ILE A 143 18.28 19.97 14.27
C ILE A 143 19.41 20.96 14.54
N THR A 144 20.57 20.69 13.97
CA THR A 144 21.78 21.51 14.06
C THR A 144 22.26 21.90 12.66
N ASN A 145 23.02 22.98 12.57
CA ASN A 145 23.66 23.37 11.32
C ASN A 145 25.09 22.85 11.28
N GLU A 146 25.62 22.55 10.13
CA GLU A 146 27.00 22.06 9.91
C GLU A 146 28.05 23.07 10.42
N ASP A 147 27.75 24.36 10.41
CA ASP A 147 28.63 25.42 10.88
C ASP A 147 28.70 25.56 12.40
N TRP A 148 27.88 24.83 13.14
CA TRP A 148 27.86 24.96 14.61
C TRP A 148 28.92 24.07 15.26
N MET A 149 29.75 24.68 16.06
CA MET A 149 30.71 23.99 16.94
C MET A 149 30.02 23.39 18.18
N PHE A 150 28.96 24.04 18.66
CA PHE A 150 28.14 23.62 19.79
C PHE A 150 26.67 23.69 19.46
N CYS A 151 25.89 22.78 20.01
CA CYS A 151 24.45 22.81 19.88
C CYS A 151 23.86 24.04 20.57
N LYS A 152 23.20 24.92 19.85
CA LYS A 152 22.55 26.12 20.39
C LYS A 152 21.37 25.82 21.33
N HIS A 153 20.89 24.58 21.36
CA HIS A 153 19.76 24.17 22.18
C HIS A 153 20.19 23.56 23.53
N CYS A 154 21.31 22.85 23.59
CA CYS A 154 21.73 22.16 24.79
C CYS A 154 23.22 22.35 25.15
N GLY A 155 23.96 23.11 24.35
CA GLY A 155 25.39 23.38 24.61
C GLY A 155 26.34 22.21 24.28
N ASN A 156 25.85 21.06 23.87
CA ASN A 156 26.70 19.90 23.55
C ASN A 156 27.65 20.20 22.39
N LYS A 157 28.89 19.75 22.51
CA LYS A 157 29.89 19.89 21.44
C LYS A 157 29.49 18.99 20.24
N LEU A 158 29.52 19.56 19.03
CA LEU A 158 29.12 18.88 17.77
C LEU A 158 30.31 18.47 16.91
N LYS A 159 31.41 19.18 17.02
CA LYS A 159 32.68 18.92 16.32
C LYS A 159 33.86 18.90 17.27
#